data_cacebf9fd8f48689a3ef9f11fba4eba8
#
_entry.id   cacebf9fd8f48689a3ef9f11fba4eba8
#
_cell.length_a   1.000
_cell.length_b   1.000
_cell.length_c   1.000
_cell.angle_alpha   90.00
_cell.angle_beta   90.00
_cell.angle_gamma   90.00
#
_symmetry.space_group_name_H-M   'P 1'
#
loop_
_entity.id
_entity.type
_entity.pdbx_description
1 polymer ?
#
loop_
_entity_poly.entity_id
_entity_poly.type
_entity_poly.pdbx_seq_one_letter_code
_entity_poly.pdbx_strand_id
1 'polypeptide(L)'
;VNVYLLEDEPLTLVDTGPSWPQGLAELENALAAYGRRIEDLELVLLTHQHFDHFGLAGTVRERSGAEVAALAPLVEFARDAPASVLAEQAFRASVMALHGVPASLIATAHAQAARGTRFAASVDISRPLCHGETLEFAHHRLHVAHRPGHSPTDTVFVEERERIAIVGDHLIAHISSNPTVHRPLGRAPDPRQRDAALLTYLESLAKTATEDHELLLSGHGESIHDHRTLAAQRMRLHRRRAEQIHSALRKTQSAYEIAARLWPSITAGEVFLMISEVLGHLDLLVSQDRARAVEAPPGQIRYVATN
;
A
#
# COMPACT_ATOMS: atom_id res chain seq x y z
N VAL A 1 1.13 -1.23 -13.82
CA VAL A 1 2.10 -1.65 -12.79
C VAL A 1 3.41 -2.03 -13.46
N ASN A 2 4.52 -1.78 -12.79
CA ASN A 2 5.84 -2.25 -13.20
C ASN A 2 6.17 -3.55 -12.46
N VAL A 3 6.76 -4.49 -13.18
CA VAL A 3 7.39 -5.69 -12.64
C VAL A 3 8.87 -5.69 -13.05
N TYR A 4 9.72 -6.30 -12.26
CA TYR A 4 11.17 -6.25 -12.51
C TYR A 4 11.75 -7.65 -12.58
N LEU A 5 12.49 -7.92 -13.65
CA LEU A 5 13.24 -9.16 -13.81
C LEU A 5 14.68 -8.94 -13.36
N LEU A 6 15.12 -9.70 -12.36
CA LEU A 6 16.51 -9.79 -11.96
C LEU A 6 17.14 -10.99 -12.67
N GLU A 7 17.96 -10.73 -13.68
CA GLU A 7 18.67 -11.75 -14.42
C GLU A 7 19.92 -12.21 -13.64
N ASP A 8 19.66 -12.94 -12.57
CA ASP A 8 20.68 -13.54 -11.70
C ASP A 8 20.27 -14.98 -11.36
N GLU A 9 21.05 -15.67 -10.53
CA GLU A 9 20.72 -16.99 -9.99
C GLU A 9 20.39 -16.87 -8.49
N PRO A 10 19.14 -17.18 -8.11
CA PRO A 10 18.01 -17.66 -8.94
C PRO A 10 17.41 -16.56 -9.83
N LEU A 11 16.88 -16.95 -11.03
CA LEU A 11 16.15 -16.04 -11.91
C LEU A 11 14.89 -15.55 -11.20
N THR A 12 14.82 -14.24 -10.95
CA THR A 12 13.84 -13.67 -10.03
C THR A 12 12.94 -12.64 -10.67
N LEU A 13 11.64 -12.74 -10.39
CA LEU A 13 10.65 -11.70 -10.73
C LEU A 13 10.24 -10.95 -9.46
N VAL A 14 10.28 -9.62 -9.49
CA VAL A 14 9.76 -8.76 -8.42
C VAL A 14 8.42 -8.19 -8.84
N ASP A 15 7.36 -8.52 -8.10
CA ASP A 15 5.95 -8.37 -8.41
C ASP A 15 5.53 -9.12 -9.68
N THR A 16 4.23 -9.26 -9.91
CA THR A 16 3.74 -10.16 -10.96
C THR A 16 2.66 -9.54 -11.85
N GLY A 17 2.13 -8.39 -11.46
CA GLY A 17 0.99 -7.81 -12.14
C GLY A 17 -0.36 -8.41 -11.71
N PRO A 18 -1.46 -7.86 -12.25
CA PRO A 18 -2.82 -8.25 -11.90
C PRO A 18 -3.25 -9.56 -12.55
N SER A 19 -4.08 -10.35 -11.86
CA SER A 19 -4.56 -11.67 -12.33
C SER A 19 -5.68 -11.59 -13.38
N TRP A 20 -5.50 -10.82 -14.42
CA TRP A 20 -6.41 -10.82 -15.57
C TRP A 20 -5.72 -11.29 -16.85
N PRO A 21 -6.46 -11.77 -17.88
CA PRO A 21 -5.86 -12.37 -19.06
C PRO A 21 -4.86 -11.48 -19.79
N GLN A 22 -5.10 -10.16 -19.85
CA GLN A 22 -4.18 -9.20 -20.45
C GLN A 22 -2.88 -9.07 -19.64
N GLY A 23 -2.96 -9.02 -18.29
CA GLY A 23 -1.77 -8.94 -17.44
C GLY A 23 -0.86 -10.14 -17.61
N LEU A 24 -1.44 -11.35 -17.72
CA LEU A 24 -0.66 -12.56 -17.99
C LEU A 24 0.02 -12.50 -19.36
N ALA A 25 -0.71 -12.11 -20.40
CA ALA A 25 -0.15 -12.02 -21.76
C ALA A 25 0.96 -10.95 -21.84
N GLU A 26 0.80 -9.82 -21.16
CA GLU A 26 1.82 -8.77 -21.08
C GLU A 26 3.08 -9.26 -20.35
N LEU A 27 2.93 -10.00 -19.24
CA LEU A 27 4.05 -10.60 -18.53
C LEU A 27 4.80 -11.62 -19.39
N GLU A 28 4.08 -12.50 -20.08
CA GLU A 28 4.67 -13.49 -21.01
C GLU A 28 5.45 -12.81 -22.13
N ASN A 29 4.86 -11.77 -22.74
CA ASN A 29 5.51 -11.01 -23.81
C ASN A 29 6.76 -10.26 -23.30
N ALA A 30 6.69 -9.68 -22.09
CA ALA A 30 7.82 -9.00 -21.48
C ALA A 30 8.97 -9.97 -21.22
N LEU A 31 8.71 -11.13 -20.64
CA LEU A 31 9.72 -12.17 -20.41
C LEU A 31 10.32 -12.69 -21.74
N ALA A 32 9.48 -12.91 -22.76
CA ALA A 32 9.93 -13.38 -24.06
C ALA A 32 10.89 -12.39 -24.75
N ALA A 33 10.75 -11.09 -24.51
CA ALA A 33 11.68 -10.07 -25.03
C ALA A 33 13.11 -10.23 -24.48
N TYR A 34 13.26 -10.88 -23.33
CA TYR A 34 14.54 -11.25 -22.72
C TYR A 34 14.91 -12.72 -22.95
N GLY A 35 14.17 -13.43 -23.83
CA GLY A 35 14.40 -14.85 -24.11
C GLY A 35 14.02 -15.77 -22.93
N ARG A 36 13.16 -15.31 -22.04
CA ARG A 36 12.69 -16.03 -20.85
C ARG A 36 11.21 -16.38 -20.98
N ARG A 37 10.79 -17.34 -20.18
CA ARG A 37 9.39 -17.75 -20.01
C ARG A 37 9.04 -17.77 -18.53
N ILE A 38 7.77 -17.83 -18.20
CA ILE A 38 7.31 -17.97 -16.81
C ILE A 38 7.94 -19.22 -16.17
N GLU A 39 8.03 -20.32 -16.93
CA GLU A 39 8.58 -21.60 -16.46
C GLU A 39 10.08 -21.54 -16.12
N ASP A 40 10.78 -20.50 -16.54
CA ASP A 40 12.21 -20.32 -16.24
C ASP A 40 12.45 -19.60 -14.91
N LEU A 41 11.39 -19.01 -14.30
CA LEU A 41 11.47 -18.28 -13.04
C LEU A 41 11.68 -19.25 -11.87
N GLU A 42 12.58 -18.90 -10.96
CA GLU A 42 12.93 -19.69 -9.78
C GLU A 42 12.49 -19.03 -8.47
N LEU A 43 12.39 -17.69 -8.46
CA LEU A 43 11.97 -16.92 -7.30
C LEU A 43 11.03 -15.79 -7.71
N VAL A 44 10.00 -15.57 -6.89
CA VAL A 44 9.12 -14.39 -6.98
C VAL A 44 9.23 -13.62 -5.68
N LEU A 45 9.58 -12.35 -5.73
CA LEU A 45 9.57 -11.42 -4.61
C LEU A 45 8.33 -10.52 -4.71
N LEU A 46 7.58 -10.39 -3.62
CA LEU A 46 6.39 -9.52 -3.59
C LEU A 46 6.66 -8.31 -2.71
N THR A 47 6.36 -7.13 -3.24
CA THR A 47 6.51 -5.86 -2.52
C THR A 47 5.40 -5.65 -1.50
N HIS A 48 4.14 -5.94 -1.87
CA HIS A 48 2.99 -5.77 -0.98
C HIS A 48 1.72 -6.49 -1.48
N GLN A 49 0.61 -6.38 -0.71
CA GLN A 49 -0.61 -7.18 -0.91
C GLN A 49 -1.58 -6.64 -1.95
N HIS A 50 -1.33 -5.57 -2.68
CA HIS A 50 -2.28 -5.09 -3.66
C HIS A 50 -2.33 -6.00 -4.89
N PHE A 51 -3.55 -6.22 -5.40
CA PHE A 51 -3.83 -7.24 -6.44
C PHE A 51 -3.08 -7.01 -7.75
N ASP A 52 -2.74 -5.78 -8.04
CA ASP A 52 -1.97 -5.41 -9.24
C ASP A 52 -0.47 -5.68 -9.09
N HIS A 53 0.01 -6.03 -7.91
CA HIS A 53 1.39 -6.44 -7.63
C HIS A 53 1.50 -7.96 -7.47
N PHE A 54 0.65 -8.58 -6.66
CA PHE A 54 0.77 -10.01 -6.37
C PHE A 54 -0.21 -10.90 -7.13
N GLY A 55 -1.07 -10.32 -7.98
CA GLY A 55 -2.21 -11.01 -8.57
C GLY A 55 -1.89 -12.26 -9.39
N LEU A 56 -0.80 -12.26 -10.15
CA LEU A 56 -0.36 -13.43 -10.93
C LEU A 56 0.60 -14.36 -10.17
N ALA A 57 0.97 -14.08 -8.91
CA ALA A 57 1.95 -14.86 -8.17
C ALA A 57 1.58 -16.35 -8.07
N GLY A 58 0.30 -16.66 -7.86
CA GLY A 58 -0.21 -18.04 -7.86
C GLY A 58 -0.01 -18.73 -9.21
N THR A 59 -0.39 -18.06 -10.32
CA THR A 59 -0.21 -18.59 -11.68
C THR A 59 1.26 -18.78 -12.03
N VAL A 60 2.13 -17.82 -11.66
CA VAL A 60 3.57 -17.93 -11.88
C VAL A 60 4.12 -19.15 -11.13
N ARG A 61 3.79 -19.29 -9.84
CA ARG A 61 4.22 -20.42 -9.03
C ARG A 61 3.75 -21.77 -9.55
N GLU A 62 2.48 -21.87 -9.98
CA GLU A 62 1.94 -23.11 -10.56
C GLU A 62 2.68 -23.56 -11.81
N ARG A 63 3.08 -22.60 -12.65
CA ARG A 63 3.73 -22.88 -13.92
C ARG A 63 5.23 -23.13 -13.80
N SER A 64 5.91 -22.34 -12.97
CA SER A 64 7.39 -22.41 -12.85
C SER A 64 7.87 -23.32 -11.73
N GLY A 65 7.05 -23.51 -10.67
CA GLY A 65 7.51 -24.09 -9.41
C GLY A 65 8.33 -23.12 -8.57
N ALA A 66 8.41 -21.85 -8.94
CA ALA A 66 9.19 -20.83 -8.24
C ALA A 66 8.86 -20.74 -6.75
N GLU A 67 9.86 -20.48 -5.94
CA GLU A 67 9.66 -20.03 -4.56
C GLU A 67 8.99 -18.66 -4.57
N VAL A 68 8.02 -18.44 -3.68
CA VAL A 68 7.39 -17.12 -3.49
C VAL A 68 7.80 -16.58 -2.14
N ALA A 69 8.45 -15.41 -2.15
CA ALA A 69 8.94 -14.75 -0.96
C ALA A 69 8.28 -13.37 -0.78
N ALA A 70 7.85 -13.09 0.43
CA ALA A 70 7.27 -11.81 0.81
C ALA A 70 7.41 -11.58 2.31
N LEU A 71 7.21 -10.35 2.76
CA LEU A 71 7.25 -10.02 4.18
C LEU A 71 6.28 -10.92 4.99
N ALA A 72 6.72 -11.45 6.11
CA ALA A 72 6.00 -12.44 6.91
C ALA A 72 4.52 -12.09 7.19
N PRO A 73 4.13 -10.84 7.49
CA PRO A 73 2.71 -10.47 7.66
C PRO A 73 1.84 -10.71 6.43
N LEU A 74 2.41 -10.81 5.21
CA LEU A 74 1.65 -11.06 3.99
C LEU A 74 1.22 -12.53 3.85
N VAL A 75 1.87 -13.46 4.52
CA VAL A 75 1.61 -14.91 4.39
C VAL A 75 0.16 -15.27 4.66
N GLU A 76 -0.39 -14.79 5.77
CA GLU A 76 -1.79 -15.07 6.15
C GLU A 76 -2.77 -14.45 5.15
N PHE A 77 -2.51 -13.22 4.72
CA PHE A 77 -3.33 -12.52 3.72
C PHE A 77 -3.36 -13.26 2.38
N ALA A 78 -2.21 -13.67 1.88
CA ALA A 78 -2.04 -14.26 0.56
C ALA A 78 -2.59 -15.70 0.46
N ARG A 79 -2.59 -16.46 1.58
CA ARG A 79 -3.10 -17.84 1.60
C ARG A 79 -4.57 -17.94 1.22
N ASP A 80 -5.39 -16.98 1.63
CA ASP A 80 -6.80 -16.84 1.23
C ASP A 80 -7.08 -15.38 0.89
N ALA A 81 -6.51 -14.92 -0.22
CA ALA A 81 -6.62 -13.54 -0.66
C ALA A 81 -8.08 -13.09 -0.89
N PRO A 82 -8.99 -13.90 -1.47
CA PRO A 82 -10.39 -13.52 -1.59
C PRO A 82 -11.05 -13.24 -0.23
N ALA A 83 -10.86 -14.12 0.77
CA ALA A 83 -11.41 -13.91 2.10
C ALA A 83 -10.76 -12.71 2.81
N SER A 84 -9.45 -12.53 2.64
CA SER A 84 -8.70 -11.39 3.19
C SER A 84 -9.18 -10.06 2.61
N VAL A 85 -9.44 -9.99 1.31
CA VAL A 85 -10.00 -8.80 0.64
C VAL A 85 -11.43 -8.52 1.13
N LEU A 86 -12.26 -9.52 1.32
CA LEU A 86 -13.59 -9.34 1.90
C LEU A 86 -13.53 -8.82 3.34
N ALA A 87 -12.64 -9.37 4.16
CA ALA A 87 -12.40 -8.89 5.52
C ALA A 87 -11.89 -7.45 5.56
N GLU A 88 -10.99 -7.08 4.63
CA GLU A 88 -10.53 -5.71 4.44
C GLU A 88 -11.69 -4.77 4.10
N GLN A 89 -12.56 -5.16 3.17
CA GLN A 89 -13.74 -4.37 2.79
C GLN A 89 -14.72 -4.18 3.95
N ALA A 90 -14.96 -5.23 4.74
CA ALA A 90 -15.81 -5.15 5.95
C ALA A 90 -15.22 -4.20 6.99
N PHE A 91 -13.90 -4.24 7.20
CA PHE A 91 -13.19 -3.32 8.07
C PHE A 91 -13.31 -1.86 7.58
N ARG A 92 -13.07 -1.61 6.29
CA ARG A 92 -13.24 -0.28 5.65
C ARG A 92 -14.65 0.26 5.83
N ALA A 93 -15.68 -0.58 5.66
CA ALA A 93 -17.07 -0.19 5.90
C ALA A 93 -17.29 0.23 7.36
N SER A 94 -16.71 -0.51 8.32
CA SER A 94 -16.79 -0.20 9.76
C SER A 94 -16.11 1.12 10.10
N VAL A 95 -14.93 1.38 9.53
CA VAL A 95 -14.21 2.66 9.67
C VAL A 95 -15.04 3.81 9.09
N MET A 96 -15.59 3.65 7.89
CA MET A 96 -16.45 4.67 7.28
C MET A 96 -17.66 5.00 8.14
N ALA A 97 -18.35 3.98 8.69
CA ALA A 97 -19.51 4.17 9.56
C ALA A 97 -19.11 4.91 10.85
N LEU A 98 -18.02 4.50 11.49
CA LEU A 98 -17.49 5.11 12.71
C LEU A 98 -17.19 6.60 12.53
N HIS A 99 -16.79 7.00 11.32
CA HIS A 99 -16.39 8.38 10.97
C HIS A 99 -17.46 9.15 10.18
N GLY A 100 -18.73 8.69 10.23
CA GLY A 100 -19.91 9.45 9.84
C GLY A 100 -20.28 9.39 8.36
N VAL A 101 -19.74 8.45 7.59
CA VAL A 101 -20.17 8.24 6.19
C VAL A 101 -21.62 7.70 6.19
N PRO A 102 -22.54 8.22 5.35
CA PRO A 102 -23.90 7.72 5.23
C PRO A 102 -23.96 6.24 4.84
N ALA A 103 -24.85 5.49 5.48
CA ALA A 103 -24.99 4.03 5.25
C ALA A 103 -25.25 3.68 3.77
N SER A 104 -26.04 4.49 3.05
CA SER A 104 -26.31 4.30 1.62
C SER A 104 -25.03 4.43 0.76
N LEU A 105 -24.15 5.36 1.11
CA LEU A 105 -22.89 5.56 0.40
C LEU A 105 -21.92 4.40 0.70
N ILE A 106 -21.87 3.92 1.95
CA ILE A 106 -21.09 2.73 2.33
C ILE A 106 -21.57 1.50 1.55
N ALA A 107 -22.88 1.27 1.48
CA ALA A 107 -23.44 0.13 0.76
C ALA A 107 -23.09 0.15 -0.73
N THR A 108 -23.14 1.33 -1.36
CA THR A 108 -22.75 1.51 -2.77
C THR A 108 -21.27 1.28 -2.97
N ALA A 109 -20.41 1.85 -2.12
CA ALA A 109 -18.97 1.65 -2.16
C ALA A 109 -18.59 0.17 -1.99
N HIS A 110 -19.20 -0.51 -1.04
CA HIS A 110 -18.99 -1.94 -0.80
C HIS A 110 -19.40 -2.80 -2.00
N ALA A 111 -20.57 -2.52 -2.61
CA ALA A 111 -21.02 -3.23 -3.80
C ALA A 111 -20.08 -3.03 -5.02
N GLN A 112 -19.48 -1.84 -5.16
CA GLN A 112 -18.49 -1.59 -6.21
C GLN A 112 -17.18 -2.33 -5.93
N ALA A 113 -16.67 -2.28 -4.70
CA ALA A 113 -15.44 -2.94 -4.29
C ALA A 113 -15.52 -4.48 -4.41
N ALA A 114 -16.68 -5.07 -4.13
CA ALA A 114 -16.91 -6.51 -4.28
C ALA A 114 -16.66 -7.03 -5.72
N ARG A 115 -16.79 -6.18 -6.73
CA ARG A 115 -16.48 -6.56 -8.11
C ARG A 115 -14.98 -6.77 -8.34
N GLY A 116 -14.14 -6.18 -7.54
CA GLY A 116 -12.68 -6.31 -7.61
C GLY A 116 -12.14 -7.58 -6.96
N THR A 117 -12.91 -8.25 -6.07
CA THR A 117 -12.46 -9.47 -5.37
C THR A 117 -12.11 -10.62 -6.29
N ARG A 118 -12.73 -10.68 -7.47
CA ARG A 118 -12.45 -11.69 -8.50
C ARG A 118 -10.99 -11.68 -9.03
N PHE A 119 -10.25 -10.61 -8.76
CA PHE A 119 -8.85 -10.47 -9.17
C PHE A 119 -7.87 -10.79 -8.03
N ALA A 120 -8.37 -11.15 -6.85
CA ALA A 120 -7.57 -11.59 -5.74
C ALA A 120 -7.32 -13.10 -5.87
N ALA A 121 -6.20 -13.48 -6.45
CA ALA A 121 -5.77 -14.87 -6.52
C ALA A 121 -4.91 -15.20 -5.28
N SER A 122 -5.21 -16.33 -4.64
CA SER A 122 -4.41 -16.82 -3.51
C SER A 122 -3.06 -17.34 -3.98
N VAL A 123 -2.05 -17.18 -3.13
CA VAL A 123 -0.74 -17.79 -3.32
C VAL A 123 -0.18 -18.24 -1.97
N ASP A 124 0.48 -19.39 -1.97
CA ASP A 124 1.24 -19.85 -0.82
C ASP A 124 2.64 -19.22 -0.86
N ILE A 125 2.93 -18.34 0.09
CA ILE A 125 4.24 -17.75 0.28
C ILE A 125 5.10 -18.77 1.00
N SER A 126 6.02 -19.40 0.27
CA SER A 126 6.89 -20.46 0.78
C SER A 126 8.07 -19.92 1.59
N ARG A 127 8.46 -18.65 1.36
CA ARG A 127 9.57 -17.99 2.06
C ARG A 127 9.12 -16.69 2.72
N PRO A 128 8.73 -16.72 4.00
CA PRO A 128 8.47 -15.49 4.75
C PRO A 128 9.75 -14.71 4.99
N LEU A 129 9.75 -13.42 4.64
CA LEU A 129 10.87 -12.50 4.82
C LEU A 129 10.70 -11.64 6.07
N CYS A 130 11.84 -11.20 6.63
CA CYS A 130 11.88 -10.24 7.73
C CYS A 130 12.62 -8.97 7.35
N HIS A 131 12.26 -7.84 8.00
CA HIS A 131 13.05 -6.62 7.88
C HIS A 131 14.50 -6.83 8.32
N GLY A 132 15.44 -6.35 7.50
CA GLY A 132 16.88 -6.50 7.73
C GLY A 132 17.48 -7.81 7.21
N GLU A 133 16.65 -8.72 6.66
CA GLU A 133 17.15 -9.93 5.99
C GLU A 133 17.90 -9.55 4.70
N THR A 134 18.89 -10.36 4.34
CA THR A 134 19.60 -10.23 3.07
C THR A 134 19.33 -11.46 2.22
N LEU A 135 18.89 -11.22 0.99
CA LEU A 135 18.73 -12.24 -0.05
C LEU A 135 20.01 -12.27 -0.87
N GLU A 136 20.67 -13.44 -0.89
CA GLU A 136 21.91 -13.67 -1.65
C GLU A 136 21.58 -14.23 -3.02
N PHE A 137 22.19 -13.64 -4.06
CA PHE A 137 22.16 -14.10 -5.44
C PHE A 137 23.58 -14.37 -5.92
N ALA A 138 23.76 -14.88 -7.12
CA ALA A 138 25.11 -15.16 -7.62
C ALA A 138 25.96 -13.88 -7.76
N HIS A 139 25.34 -12.78 -8.16
CA HIS A 139 26.04 -11.51 -8.45
C HIS A 139 25.54 -10.32 -7.64
N HIS A 140 24.32 -10.40 -7.04
CA HIS A 140 23.68 -9.32 -6.32
C HIS A 140 23.33 -9.72 -4.88
N ARG A 141 23.02 -8.70 -4.07
CA ARG A 141 22.46 -8.84 -2.72
C ARG A 141 21.32 -7.87 -2.54
N LEU A 142 20.16 -8.38 -2.15
CA LEU A 142 19.02 -7.53 -1.86
C LEU A 142 18.73 -7.50 -0.37
N HIS A 143 18.83 -6.33 0.25
CA HIS A 143 18.40 -6.11 1.63
C HIS A 143 16.90 -5.86 1.69
N VAL A 144 16.22 -6.58 2.55
CA VAL A 144 14.77 -6.47 2.78
C VAL A 144 14.49 -5.32 3.76
N ALA A 145 13.93 -4.25 3.28
CA ALA A 145 13.56 -3.10 4.10
C ALA A 145 12.04 -2.96 4.19
N HIS A 146 11.45 -3.22 5.37
CA HIS A 146 10.05 -2.93 5.63
C HIS A 146 9.83 -1.43 5.72
N ARG A 147 8.98 -0.88 4.86
CA ARG A 147 8.65 0.55 4.74
C ARG A 147 7.13 0.76 4.71
N PRO A 148 6.42 0.36 5.78
CA PRO A 148 4.96 0.41 5.79
C PRO A 148 4.42 1.83 5.65
N GLY A 149 3.19 1.93 5.14
CA GLY A 149 2.47 3.20 5.04
C GLY A 149 1.49 3.26 3.90
N HIS A 150 1.90 3.03 2.65
CA HIS A 150 0.99 2.81 1.54
C HIS A 150 0.17 1.53 1.80
N SER A 151 0.84 0.51 2.23
CA SER A 151 0.28 -0.74 2.75
C SER A 151 0.99 -1.17 4.04
N PRO A 152 0.42 -2.07 4.84
CA PRO A 152 1.08 -2.60 6.03
C PRO A 152 2.28 -3.49 5.73
N THR A 153 2.43 -3.96 4.49
CA THR A 153 3.48 -4.91 4.09
C THR A 153 4.48 -4.33 3.08
N ASP A 154 4.46 -3.01 2.84
CA ASP A 154 5.37 -2.39 1.89
C ASP A 154 6.81 -2.80 2.17
N THR A 155 7.40 -3.47 1.20
CA THR A 155 8.76 -3.99 1.22
C THR A 155 9.56 -3.34 0.11
N VAL A 156 10.70 -2.80 0.49
CA VAL A 156 11.71 -2.25 -0.41
C VAL A 156 12.87 -3.24 -0.46
N PHE A 157 13.28 -3.61 -1.66
CA PHE A 157 14.45 -4.45 -1.90
C PHE A 157 15.60 -3.57 -2.34
N VAL A 158 16.65 -3.50 -1.52
CA VAL A 158 17.79 -2.59 -1.71
C VAL A 158 19.01 -3.34 -2.17
N GLU A 159 19.54 -3.00 -3.33
CA GLU A 159 20.86 -3.38 -3.80
C GLU A 159 21.85 -2.25 -3.50
N GLU A 160 22.67 -2.42 -2.46
CA GLU A 160 23.53 -1.35 -1.95
C GLU A 160 24.72 -1.02 -2.88
N ARG A 161 25.29 -2.03 -3.51
CA ARG A 161 26.47 -1.87 -4.36
C ARG A 161 26.17 -1.01 -5.60
N GLU A 162 25.04 -1.30 -6.25
CA GLU A 162 24.59 -0.56 -7.44
C GLU A 162 23.78 0.68 -7.05
N ARG A 163 23.47 0.86 -5.75
CA ARG A 163 22.67 1.96 -5.20
C ARG A 163 21.27 2.03 -5.82
N ILE A 164 20.69 0.86 -6.08
CA ILE A 164 19.34 0.68 -6.66
C ILE A 164 18.40 0.15 -5.58
N ALA A 165 17.16 0.62 -5.56
CA ALA A 165 16.13 0.02 -4.73
C ALA A 165 14.83 -0.19 -5.51
N ILE A 166 14.22 -1.36 -5.39
CA ILE A 166 12.88 -1.67 -5.90
C ILE A 166 11.92 -1.32 -4.78
N VAL A 167 11.11 -0.29 -5.00
CA VAL A 167 10.35 0.35 -3.92
C VAL A 167 8.84 0.07 -3.97
N GLY A 168 8.36 -0.67 -4.98
CA GLY A 168 6.93 -0.88 -5.16
C GLY A 168 6.17 0.46 -5.12
N ASP A 169 5.10 0.51 -4.35
CA ASP A 169 4.27 1.70 -4.20
C ASP A 169 4.65 2.60 -3.01
N HIS A 170 5.75 2.26 -2.30
CA HIS A 170 6.26 3.12 -1.23
C HIS A 170 6.56 4.54 -1.71
N LEU A 171 7.11 4.70 -2.92
CA LEU A 171 7.35 6.01 -3.54
C LEU A 171 7.11 5.95 -5.05
N ILE A 172 6.22 6.81 -5.56
CA ILE A 172 5.84 6.90 -6.96
C ILE A 172 6.13 8.31 -7.47
N ALA A 173 6.69 8.42 -8.69
CA ALA A 173 7.17 9.70 -9.23
C ALA A 173 6.05 10.73 -9.42
N HIS A 174 4.96 10.35 -10.06
CA HIS A 174 3.94 11.26 -10.59
C HIS A 174 2.69 11.41 -9.71
N ILE A 175 2.44 10.49 -8.77
CA ILE A 175 1.29 10.50 -7.86
C ILE A 175 1.72 10.28 -6.41
N SER A 176 0.82 10.57 -5.46
CA SER A 176 1.00 10.20 -4.06
C SER A 176 0.82 8.69 -3.89
N SER A 177 1.60 8.09 -3.00
CA SER A 177 1.48 6.67 -2.63
C SER A 177 0.24 6.34 -1.79
N ASN A 178 -0.63 7.31 -1.49
CA ASN A 178 -1.91 7.13 -0.79
C ASN A 178 -1.85 6.21 0.43
N PRO A 179 -1.28 6.65 1.57
CA PRO A 179 -1.28 5.86 2.80
C PRO A 179 -2.73 5.71 3.32
N THR A 180 -3.37 4.61 2.95
CA THR A 180 -4.77 4.36 3.31
C THR A 180 -4.90 3.60 4.62
N VAL A 181 -6.07 3.70 5.23
CA VAL A 181 -6.41 2.89 6.40
C VAL A 181 -6.57 1.43 5.98
N HIS A 182 -5.87 0.53 6.63
CA HIS A 182 -5.93 -0.91 6.41
C HIS A 182 -6.42 -1.66 7.63
N ARG A 183 -6.99 -2.84 7.41
CA ARG A 183 -7.22 -3.81 8.46
C ARG A 183 -5.86 -4.21 9.07
N PRO A 184 -5.71 -4.15 10.40
CA PRO A 184 -4.49 -4.61 11.03
C PRO A 184 -4.20 -6.07 10.72
N LEU A 185 -2.95 -6.39 10.41
CA LEU A 185 -2.48 -7.76 10.24
C LEU A 185 -2.00 -8.32 11.59
N GLY A 186 -2.21 -9.64 11.80
CA GLY A 186 -1.75 -10.33 13.00
C GLY A 186 -2.49 -9.99 14.31
N ARG A 187 -3.56 -9.18 14.28
CA ARG A 187 -4.41 -8.87 15.43
C ARG A 187 -5.88 -8.73 15.03
N ALA A 188 -6.77 -8.83 16.01
CA ALA A 188 -8.19 -8.62 15.79
C ALA A 188 -8.47 -7.20 15.29
N PRO A 189 -9.30 -7.03 14.24
CA PRO A 189 -9.60 -5.73 13.68
C PRO A 189 -10.56 -4.96 14.59
N ASP A 190 -10.16 -3.78 15.02
CA ASP A 190 -11.02 -2.81 15.70
C ASP A 190 -10.91 -1.46 14.96
N PRO A 191 -12.00 -0.93 14.38
CA PRO A 191 -11.97 0.34 13.65
C PRO A 191 -11.61 1.53 14.54
N ARG A 192 -11.72 1.41 15.87
CA ARG A 192 -11.30 2.42 16.85
C ARG A 192 -9.80 2.40 17.12
N GLN A 193 -9.16 1.26 16.87
CA GLN A 193 -7.72 1.02 17.09
C GLN A 193 -6.98 0.76 15.78
N ARG A 194 -7.40 1.44 14.73
CA ARG A 194 -6.72 1.40 13.43
C ARG A 194 -5.31 1.93 13.51
N ASP A 195 -4.45 1.46 12.63
CA ASP A 195 -3.09 2.00 12.51
C ASP A 195 -3.11 3.40 11.89
N ALA A 196 -2.18 4.25 12.32
CA ALA A 196 -2.00 5.60 11.80
C ALA A 196 -1.14 5.57 10.52
N ALA A 197 -1.71 5.09 9.42
CA ALA A 197 -1.00 4.79 8.17
C ALA A 197 -0.16 5.98 7.66
N LEU A 198 -0.66 7.22 7.73
CA LEU A 198 0.09 8.40 7.29
C LEU A 198 1.31 8.67 8.17
N LEU A 199 1.21 8.52 9.49
CA LEU A 199 2.36 8.72 10.38
C LEU A 199 3.45 7.70 10.06
N THR A 200 3.08 6.43 9.96
CA THR A 200 3.97 5.34 9.58
C THR A 200 4.60 5.57 8.20
N TYR A 201 3.80 6.03 7.23
CA TYR A 201 4.31 6.40 5.90
C TYR A 201 5.35 7.52 5.95
N LEU A 202 5.08 8.59 6.70
CA LEU A 202 6.00 9.72 6.82
C LEU A 202 7.33 9.31 7.49
N GLU A 203 7.29 8.40 8.47
CA GLU A 203 8.49 7.82 9.08
C GLU A 203 9.28 6.96 8.07
N SER A 204 8.59 6.11 7.31
CA SER A 204 9.19 5.28 6.27
C SER A 204 9.82 6.14 5.17
N LEU A 205 9.10 7.17 4.73
CA LEU A 205 9.57 8.11 3.71
C LEU A 205 10.78 8.92 4.18
N ALA A 206 10.81 9.32 5.46
CA ALA A 206 11.96 10.02 6.05
C ALA A 206 13.21 9.12 6.07
N LYS A 207 13.07 7.83 6.37
CA LYS A 207 14.18 6.86 6.29
C LYS A 207 14.71 6.77 4.87
N THR A 208 13.84 6.50 3.87
CA THR A 208 14.23 6.43 2.46
C THR A 208 14.90 7.71 1.96
N ALA A 209 14.46 8.89 2.43
CA ALA A 209 15.09 10.16 2.07
C ALA A 209 16.54 10.32 2.56
N THR A 210 16.96 9.57 3.59
CA THR A 210 18.34 9.60 4.12
C THR A 210 19.25 8.54 3.49
N GLU A 211 18.69 7.56 2.82
CA GLU A 211 19.43 6.47 2.18
C GLU A 211 20.15 6.96 0.90
N ASP A 212 21.19 6.24 0.49
CA ASP A 212 22.00 6.61 -0.65
C ASP A 212 21.67 5.78 -1.88
N HIS A 213 20.65 6.21 -2.62
CA HIS A 213 20.19 5.57 -3.85
C HIS A 213 20.42 6.49 -5.05
N GLU A 214 20.86 5.92 -6.16
CA GLU A 214 20.93 6.58 -7.46
C GLU A 214 19.64 6.37 -8.26
N LEU A 215 18.99 5.21 -8.04
CA LEU A 215 17.81 4.81 -8.80
C LEU A 215 16.81 4.11 -7.89
N LEU A 216 15.57 4.59 -7.87
CA LEU A 216 14.46 3.85 -7.32
C LEU A 216 13.54 3.36 -8.43
N LEU A 217 13.22 2.08 -8.38
CA LEU A 217 12.34 1.36 -9.29
C LEU A 217 10.95 1.28 -8.65
N SER A 218 10.04 2.14 -9.09
CA SER A 218 8.67 2.25 -8.55
C SER A 218 7.74 1.18 -9.11
N GLY A 219 6.69 0.82 -8.35
CA GLY A 219 5.62 -0.04 -8.82
C GLY A 219 4.78 0.56 -9.97
N HIS A 220 4.76 1.88 -10.12
CA HIS A 220 4.05 2.58 -11.18
C HIS A 220 4.84 3.74 -11.76
N GLY A 221 4.68 3.95 -13.09
CA GLY A 221 5.25 5.06 -13.82
C GLY A 221 6.76 4.95 -14.02
N GLU A 222 7.45 6.09 -14.04
CA GLU A 222 8.88 6.15 -14.32
C GLU A 222 9.73 5.91 -13.07
N SER A 223 10.97 5.50 -13.28
CA SER A 223 11.99 5.38 -12.24
C SER A 223 12.34 6.74 -11.64
N ILE A 224 12.81 6.74 -10.40
CA ILE A 224 13.09 7.97 -9.63
C ILE A 224 14.61 8.10 -9.45
N HIS A 225 15.20 9.18 -9.96
CA HIS A 225 16.62 9.49 -9.82
C HIS A 225 16.91 10.48 -8.68
N ASP A 226 15.95 11.33 -8.30
CA ASP A 226 16.09 12.26 -7.17
C ASP A 226 15.02 11.99 -6.11
N HIS A 227 15.19 10.87 -5.43
CA HIS A 227 14.26 10.43 -4.39
C HIS A 227 14.21 11.39 -3.19
N ARG A 228 15.34 12.06 -2.86
CA ARG A 228 15.41 12.99 -1.72
C ARG A 228 14.54 14.22 -1.94
N THR A 229 14.65 14.82 -3.12
CA THR A 229 13.77 15.95 -3.50
C THR A 229 12.31 15.53 -3.57
N LEU A 230 12.00 14.37 -4.16
CA LEU A 230 10.65 13.86 -4.26
C LEU A 230 10.05 13.57 -2.86
N ALA A 231 10.77 12.90 -1.98
CA ALA A 231 10.35 12.65 -0.61
C ALA A 231 10.06 13.96 0.15
N ALA A 232 10.96 14.94 0.04
CA ALA A 232 10.74 16.26 0.63
C ALA A 232 9.50 16.97 0.06
N GLN A 233 9.21 16.81 -1.23
CA GLN A 233 7.98 17.34 -1.85
C GLN A 233 6.73 16.63 -1.30
N ARG A 234 6.74 15.30 -1.14
CA ARG A 234 5.62 14.52 -0.57
C ARG A 234 5.37 14.94 0.89
N MET A 235 6.41 15.05 1.72
CA MET A 235 6.29 15.53 3.09
C MET A 235 5.69 16.95 3.17
N ARG A 236 6.10 17.87 2.28
CA ARG A 236 5.50 19.21 2.20
C ARG A 236 4.03 19.17 1.77
N LEU A 237 3.65 18.27 0.86
CA LEU A 237 2.26 18.08 0.45
C LEU A 237 1.39 17.65 1.64
N HIS A 238 1.81 16.66 2.41
CA HIS A 238 1.08 16.20 3.59
C HIS A 238 0.97 17.29 4.66
N ARG A 239 2.02 18.08 4.91
CA ARG A 239 1.92 19.23 5.81
C ARG A 239 0.88 20.24 5.34
N ARG A 240 0.87 20.62 4.05
CA ARG A 240 -0.14 21.53 3.50
C ARG A 240 -1.56 20.96 3.61
N ARG A 241 -1.73 19.68 3.38
CA ARG A 241 -3.03 19.00 3.54
C ARG A 241 -3.49 19.03 5.00
N ALA A 242 -2.59 18.78 5.96
CA ALA A 242 -2.89 18.91 7.39
C ALA A 242 -3.38 20.33 7.75
N GLU A 243 -2.74 21.38 7.22
CA GLU A 243 -3.20 22.76 7.43
C GLU A 243 -4.60 23.02 6.84
N GLN A 244 -4.89 22.48 5.66
CA GLN A 244 -6.23 22.59 5.05
C GLN A 244 -7.29 21.91 5.92
N ILE A 245 -7.02 20.72 6.41
CA ILE A 245 -7.93 19.95 7.28
C ILE A 245 -8.09 20.65 8.63
N HIS A 246 -7.02 21.14 9.22
CA HIS A 246 -7.07 21.92 10.47
C HIS A 246 -7.93 23.19 10.30
N SER A 247 -7.75 23.91 9.22
CA SER A 247 -8.57 25.10 8.90
C SER A 247 -10.05 24.78 8.67
N ALA A 248 -10.36 23.54 8.29
CA ALA A 248 -11.74 23.07 8.13
C ALA A 248 -12.39 22.69 9.48
N LEU A 249 -11.59 22.42 10.52
CA LEU A 249 -12.03 22.01 11.88
C LEU A 249 -12.53 23.20 12.71
N ARG A 250 -13.54 23.93 12.24
CA ARG A 250 -14.10 25.11 12.95
C ARG A 250 -15.04 24.77 14.11
N LYS A 251 -15.53 23.54 14.16
CA LYS A 251 -16.41 22.96 15.19
C LYS A 251 -16.15 21.46 15.27
N THR A 252 -16.77 20.78 16.20
CA THR A 252 -16.73 19.33 16.28
C THR A 252 -17.36 18.68 15.03
N GLN A 253 -16.58 17.96 14.23
CA GLN A 253 -16.98 17.38 12.95
C GLN A 253 -16.52 15.95 12.80
N SER A 254 -17.27 15.13 12.04
CA SER A 254 -16.80 13.81 11.61
C SER A 254 -15.77 13.93 10.47
N ALA A 255 -14.98 12.88 10.23
CA ALA A 255 -14.08 12.90 9.09
C ALA A 255 -14.83 13.03 7.76
N TYR A 256 -16.04 12.47 7.66
CA TYR A 256 -16.88 12.61 6.47
C TYR A 256 -17.33 14.07 6.24
N GLU A 257 -17.76 14.79 7.29
CA GLU A 257 -18.13 16.21 7.16
C GLU A 257 -16.96 17.08 6.70
N ILE A 258 -15.74 16.75 7.13
CA ILE A 258 -14.53 17.43 6.66
C ILE A 258 -14.24 17.06 5.20
N ALA A 259 -14.29 15.77 4.85
CA ALA A 259 -14.08 15.30 3.48
C ALA A 259 -15.08 15.92 2.50
N ALA A 260 -16.38 15.92 2.83
CA ALA A 260 -17.45 16.49 2.01
C ALA A 260 -17.30 18.02 1.80
N ARG A 261 -16.66 18.71 2.74
CA ARG A 261 -16.32 20.14 2.56
C ARG A 261 -15.14 20.35 1.62
N LEU A 262 -14.12 19.50 1.71
CA LEU A 262 -12.92 19.61 0.88
C LEU A 262 -13.16 19.12 -0.54
N TRP A 263 -14.03 18.12 -0.69
CA TRP A 263 -14.39 17.51 -1.96
C TRP A 263 -15.91 17.35 -2.08
N PRO A 264 -16.62 18.37 -2.55
CA PRO A 264 -18.12 18.37 -2.59
C PRO A 264 -18.72 17.28 -3.49
N SER A 265 -17.95 16.68 -4.40
CA SER A 265 -18.42 15.71 -5.38
C SER A 265 -17.89 14.30 -5.10
N ILE A 266 -17.78 13.88 -3.82
CA ILE A 266 -17.29 12.53 -3.44
C ILE A 266 -18.22 11.47 -4.00
N THR A 267 -17.65 10.57 -4.82
CA THR A 267 -18.35 9.38 -5.33
C THR A 267 -18.19 8.18 -4.40
N ALA A 268 -19.03 7.15 -4.58
CA ALA A 268 -18.91 5.91 -3.81
C ALA A 268 -17.57 5.19 -4.04
N GLY A 269 -16.99 5.31 -5.25
CA GLY A 269 -15.67 4.73 -5.55
C GLY A 269 -14.52 5.43 -4.85
N GLU A 270 -14.69 6.69 -4.48
CA GLU A 270 -13.62 7.54 -3.91
C GLU A 270 -13.76 7.73 -2.39
N VAL A 271 -14.96 7.49 -1.83
CA VAL A 271 -15.26 7.86 -0.44
C VAL A 271 -14.27 7.29 0.56
N PHE A 272 -13.85 6.04 0.39
CA PHE A 272 -12.88 5.43 1.31
C PHE A 272 -11.50 6.10 1.23
N LEU A 273 -11.02 6.42 0.02
CA LEU A 273 -9.75 7.13 -0.16
C LEU A 273 -9.80 8.52 0.47
N MET A 274 -10.91 9.25 0.29
CA MET A 274 -11.09 10.59 0.87
C MET A 274 -11.17 10.53 2.40
N ILE A 275 -11.85 9.54 2.96
CA ILE A 275 -11.89 9.31 4.42
C ILE A 275 -10.51 8.94 4.95
N SER A 276 -9.78 8.04 4.29
CA SER A 276 -8.41 7.69 4.68
C SER A 276 -7.47 8.88 4.66
N GLU A 277 -7.56 9.72 3.62
CA GLU A 277 -6.81 10.97 3.50
C GLU A 277 -7.08 11.91 4.70
N VAL A 278 -8.36 12.14 5.02
CA VAL A 278 -8.73 12.99 6.17
C VAL A 278 -8.26 12.36 7.48
N LEU A 279 -8.47 11.07 7.68
CA LEU A 279 -8.10 10.38 8.92
C LEU A 279 -6.60 10.40 9.15
N GLY A 280 -5.79 10.13 8.12
CA GLY A 280 -4.33 10.18 8.24
C GLY A 280 -3.83 11.57 8.67
N HIS A 281 -4.41 12.64 8.10
CA HIS A 281 -4.02 14.00 8.48
C HIS A 281 -4.61 14.44 9.84
N LEU A 282 -5.76 13.89 10.24
CA LEU A 282 -6.27 14.07 11.60
C LEU A 282 -5.35 13.38 12.63
N ASP A 283 -4.85 12.17 12.32
CA ASP A 283 -3.86 11.49 13.17
C ASP A 283 -2.58 12.34 13.32
N LEU A 284 -2.12 12.94 12.23
CA LEU A 284 -0.97 13.84 12.25
C LEU A 284 -1.24 15.08 13.13
N LEU A 285 -2.42 15.69 13.03
CA LEU A 285 -2.80 16.82 13.87
C LEU A 285 -2.97 16.44 15.34
N VAL A 286 -3.50 15.25 15.61
CA VAL A 286 -3.63 14.71 16.98
C VAL A 286 -2.26 14.45 17.58
N SER A 287 -1.33 13.86 16.83
CA SER A 287 0.05 13.63 17.30
C SER A 287 0.83 14.92 17.58
N GLN A 288 0.36 16.06 17.07
CA GLN A 288 0.90 17.40 17.27
C GLN A 288 0.12 18.23 18.31
N ASP A 289 -0.83 17.62 19.02
CA ASP A 289 -1.74 18.30 19.95
C ASP A 289 -2.58 19.43 19.32
N ARG A 290 -2.78 19.41 18.01
CA ARG A 290 -3.54 20.42 17.24
C ARG A 290 -4.99 20.03 16.98
N ALA A 291 -5.33 18.78 17.22
CA ALA A 291 -6.70 18.28 17.17
C ALA A 291 -6.89 17.20 18.22
N ARG A 292 -8.12 16.92 18.59
CA ARG A 292 -8.46 15.76 19.42
C ARG A 292 -9.71 15.06 18.92
N ALA A 293 -9.73 13.74 19.07
CA ALA A 293 -10.90 12.92 18.84
C ALA A 293 -11.85 13.03 20.04
N VAL A 294 -13.15 13.02 19.78
CA VAL A 294 -14.21 12.99 20.78
C VAL A 294 -15.28 12.00 20.38
N GLU A 295 -15.80 11.26 21.33
CA GLU A 295 -16.96 10.40 21.07
C GLU A 295 -18.24 11.24 20.96
N ALA A 296 -19.11 10.89 20.02
CA ALA A 296 -20.40 11.52 19.81
C ALA A 296 -21.48 10.45 19.58
N PRO A 297 -22.72 10.66 20.09
CA PRO A 297 -23.82 9.75 19.81
C PRO A 297 -24.20 9.74 18.31
N PRO A 298 -24.62 8.58 17.76
CA PRO A 298 -24.58 7.22 18.32
C PRO A 298 -23.28 6.47 18.00
N GLY A 299 -22.25 6.63 18.84
CA GLY A 299 -21.02 5.84 18.73
C GLY A 299 -20.05 6.27 17.62
N GLN A 300 -20.17 7.47 17.07
CA GLN A 300 -19.25 8.04 16.09
C GLN A 300 -18.06 8.71 16.75
N ILE A 301 -16.94 8.75 16.02
CA ILE A 301 -15.78 9.58 16.36
C ILE A 301 -15.87 10.88 15.57
N ARG A 302 -15.72 11.98 16.28
CA ARG A 302 -15.64 13.33 15.75
C ARG A 302 -14.34 14.00 16.20
N TYR A 303 -13.99 15.07 15.56
CA TYR A 303 -12.74 15.79 15.81
C TYR A 303 -13.01 17.27 16.06
N VAL A 304 -12.17 17.86 16.90
CA VAL A 304 -12.19 19.30 17.20
C VAL A 304 -10.75 19.79 17.24
N ALA A 305 -10.52 21.00 16.73
CA ALA A 305 -9.22 21.66 16.86
C ALA A 305 -8.93 21.95 18.35
N THR A 306 -7.68 21.82 18.74
CA THR A 306 -7.15 22.32 20.01
C THR A 306 -6.52 23.69 19.78
N ASN A 307 -6.62 24.57 20.76
CA ASN A 307 -6.07 25.94 20.71
C ASN A 307 -4.53 25.92 20.82
#